data_a9e754525e5fda2ee111076bff76b541
#
_entry.id   a9e754525e5fda2ee111076bff76b541
#
_cell.length_a   1.000
_cell.length_b   1.000
_cell.length_c   1.000
_cell.angle_alpha   90.00
_cell.angle_beta   90.00
_cell.angle_gamma   90.00
#
_symmetry.space_group_name_H-M   'P 1'
#
loop_
_entity.id
_entity.type
_entity.pdbx_description
1 polymer ?
#
loop_
_entity_poly.entity_id
_entity_poly.type
_entity_poly.pdbx_seq_one_letter_code
_entity_poly.pdbx_strand_id
1 'polypeptide(L)'
;LVKDIIPYVEKHYRVIANKDNRAIAGLSMGGGHTVMATSNNPGVFGYIGVFSMGIRNVDETVTKQFQALKASGVKLYYVGCGAEDKLALEGSRRLVELLKTQGFNYKYNETPGGHTWFNWRIYLSDMAPMLFR
;
A
#
# COMPACT_ATOMS: atom_id res chain seq x y z
N LEU A 1 13.52 -6.93 4.38
CA LEU A 1 13.36 -5.75 3.53
C LEU A 1 13.91 -4.49 4.21
N VAL A 2 13.24 -3.99 5.28
CA VAL A 2 13.55 -2.67 5.87
C VAL A 2 14.94 -2.60 6.50
N LYS A 3 15.36 -3.65 7.21
CA LYS A 3 16.65 -3.69 7.97
C LYS A 3 17.85 -4.12 7.14
N ASP A 4 17.65 -4.77 5.99
CA ASP A 4 18.73 -5.36 5.21
C ASP A 4 18.77 -4.85 3.78
N ILE A 5 17.67 -5.00 3.01
CA ILE A 5 17.65 -4.70 1.58
C ILE A 5 17.68 -3.20 1.33
N ILE A 6 16.85 -2.40 2.02
CA ILE A 6 16.86 -0.94 1.84
C ILE A 6 18.23 -0.36 2.17
N PRO A 7 18.85 -0.62 3.35
CA PRO A 7 20.20 -0.12 3.65
C PRO A 7 21.28 -0.62 2.68
N TYR A 8 21.16 -1.86 2.21
CA TYR A 8 22.09 -2.39 1.21
C TYR A 8 22.00 -1.60 -0.11
N VAL A 9 20.77 -1.37 -0.63
CA VAL A 9 20.57 -0.62 -1.88
C VAL A 9 21.05 0.82 -1.73
N GLU A 10 20.72 1.48 -0.63
CA GLU A 10 21.12 2.86 -0.36
C GLU A 10 22.64 3.03 -0.25
N LYS A 11 23.35 2.00 0.25
CA LYS A 11 24.80 2.00 0.34
C LYS A 11 25.51 1.73 -0.99
N HIS A 12 24.94 0.91 -1.87
CA HIS A 12 25.62 0.39 -3.05
C HIS A 12 25.14 1.01 -4.36
N TYR A 13 24.02 1.70 -4.37
CA TYR A 13 23.45 2.29 -5.57
C TYR A 13 23.18 3.79 -5.36
N ARG A 14 23.20 4.53 -6.45
CA ARG A 14 22.90 5.96 -6.45
C ARG A 14 21.39 6.19 -6.40
N VAL A 15 20.85 6.32 -5.20
CA VAL A 15 19.42 6.53 -4.92
C VAL A 15 19.21 7.75 -4.05
N ILE A 16 17.99 8.29 -4.04
CA ILE A 16 17.58 9.34 -3.10
C ILE A 16 17.00 8.64 -1.86
N ALA A 17 17.83 8.52 -0.82
CA ALA A 17 17.57 7.73 0.37
C ALA A 17 16.67 8.44 1.39
N ASN A 18 15.42 8.74 1.03
CA ASN A 18 14.44 9.28 1.95
C ASN A 18 13.04 8.73 1.68
N LYS A 19 12.15 8.89 2.65
CA LYS A 19 10.74 8.43 2.60
C LYS A 19 10.00 8.92 1.35
N ASP A 20 10.16 10.19 1.00
CA ASP A 20 9.41 10.85 -0.07
C ASP A 20 9.81 10.36 -1.47
N ASN A 21 10.94 9.68 -1.57
CA ASN A 21 11.44 9.04 -2.79
C ASN A 21 11.44 7.50 -2.68
N ARG A 22 10.64 6.96 -1.76
CA ARG A 22 10.53 5.50 -1.60
C ARG A 22 9.07 5.06 -1.67
N ALA A 23 8.78 4.20 -2.65
CA ALA A 23 7.49 3.56 -2.85
C ALA A 23 7.56 2.06 -2.58
N ILE A 24 6.46 1.48 -2.14
CA ILE A 24 6.27 0.03 -2.05
C ILE A 24 4.91 -0.32 -2.61
N ALA A 25 4.84 -1.38 -3.41
CA ALA A 25 3.57 -1.93 -3.87
C ALA A 25 3.64 -3.46 -3.92
N GLY A 26 2.49 -4.09 -3.76
CA GLY A 26 2.38 -5.54 -3.84
C GLY A 26 0.99 -5.99 -4.23
N LEU A 27 0.93 -7.14 -4.91
CA LEU A 27 -0.31 -7.79 -5.31
C LEU A 27 -0.56 -9.06 -4.50
N SER A 28 -1.81 -9.39 -4.22
CA SER A 28 -2.20 -10.61 -3.51
C SER A 28 -1.43 -10.76 -2.19
N MET A 29 -0.72 -11.84 -1.96
CA MET A 29 0.14 -12.03 -0.79
C MET A 29 1.16 -10.88 -0.63
N GLY A 30 1.75 -10.39 -1.74
CA GLY A 30 2.64 -9.22 -1.74
C GLY A 30 1.94 -7.94 -1.27
N GLY A 31 0.64 -7.78 -1.53
CA GLY A 31 -0.18 -6.72 -0.96
C GLY A 31 -0.28 -6.81 0.56
N GLY A 32 -0.47 -8.02 1.09
CA GLY A 32 -0.44 -8.29 2.54
C GLY A 32 0.92 -7.96 3.17
N HIS A 33 2.01 -8.36 2.50
CA HIS A 33 3.37 -7.99 2.94
C HIS A 33 3.58 -6.46 2.91
N THR A 34 3.01 -5.77 1.92
CA THR A 34 3.05 -4.30 1.84
C THR A 34 2.33 -3.66 3.01
N VAL A 35 1.11 -4.09 3.33
CA VAL A 35 0.37 -3.61 4.52
C VAL A 35 1.20 -3.82 5.78
N MET A 36 1.72 -5.03 5.99
CA MET A 36 2.50 -5.38 7.18
C MET A 36 3.83 -4.61 7.25
N ALA A 37 4.55 -4.48 6.15
CA ALA A 37 5.82 -3.75 6.12
C ALA A 37 5.64 -2.27 6.46
N THR A 38 4.57 -1.64 5.95
CA THR A 38 4.33 -0.21 6.13
C THR A 38 3.73 0.13 7.49
N SER A 39 2.76 -0.66 7.97
CA SER A 39 2.12 -0.44 9.26
C SER A 39 3.04 -0.70 10.46
N ASN A 40 4.02 -1.61 10.32
CA ASN A 40 5.02 -1.87 11.36
C ASN A 40 6.27 -0.98 11.26
N ASN A 41 6.44 -0.22 10.18
CA ASN A 41 7.58 0.66 9.97
C ASN A 41 7.11 2.02 9.42
N PRO A 42 6.36 2.81 10.21
CA PRO A 42 5.93 4.13 9.79
C PRO A 42 7.14 5.04 9.50
N GLY A 43 7.02 5.88 8.47
CA GLY A 43 8.10 6.80 8.07
C GLY A 43 9.15 6.22 7.12
N VAL A 44 9.01 4.96 6.70
CA VAL A 44 9.93 4.36 5.71
C VAL A 44 9.49 4.63 4.27
N PHE A 45 8.20 4.58 3.99
CA PHE A 45 7.65 4.72 2.63
C PHE A 45 6.71 5.92 2.54
N GLY A 46 6.86 6.73 1.49
CA GLY A 46 5.95 7.84 1.19
C GLY A 46 4.76 7.42 0.31
N TYR A 47 4.93 6.37 -0.48
CA TYR A 47 3.91 5.88 -1.42
C TYR A 47 3.69 4.39 -1.22
N ILE A 48 2.43 3.99 -1.10
CA ILE A 48 2.03 2.62 -0.75
C ILE A 48 0.97 2.15 -1.73
N GLY A 49 1.15 0.98 -2.34
CA GLY A 49 0.20 0.36 -3.26
C GLY A 49 -0.18 -1.05 -2.83
N VAL A 50 -1.47 -1.31 -2.67
CA VAL A 50 -2.02 -2.63 -2.29
C VAL A 50 -2.99 -3.08 -3.37
N PHE A 51 -2.65 -4.16 -4.07
CA PHE A 51 -3.45 -4.68 -5.17
C PHE A 51 -4.03 -6.05 -4.80
N SER A 52 -5.35 -6.20 -4.95
CA SER A 52 -6.09 -7.43 -4.63
C SER A 52 -5.72 -8.00 -3.25
N MET A 53 -5.73 -7.14 -2.27
CA MET A 53 -5.49 -7.45 -0.86
C MET A 53 -6.04 -6.32 0.01
N GLY A 54 -6.25 -6.61 1.29
CA GLY A 54 -6.66 -5.65 2.29
C GLY A 54 -6.38 -6.16 3.69
N ILE A 55 -7.26 -5.83 4.62
CA ILE A 55 -7.14 -6.21 6.02
C ILE A 55 -8.33 -7.07 6.47
N ARG A 56 -8.09 -8.00 7.38
CA ARG A 56 -9.14 -8.91 7.90
C ARG A 56 -10.04 -8.22 8.90
N ASN A 57 -9.44 -7.54 9.87
CA ASN A 57 -10.15 -6.85 10.94
C ASN A 57 -9.57 -5.46 11.17
N VAL A 58 -10.35 -4.61 11.82
CA VAL A 58 -9.91 -3.31 12.36
C VAL A 58 -10.09 -3.37 13.86
N ASP A 59 -9.04 -3.79 14.55
CA ASP A 59 -8.96 -3.76 16.00
C ASP A 59 -8.17 -2.53 16.49
N GLU A 60 -8.00 -2.42 17.80
CA GLU A 60 -7.26 -1.30 18.40
C GLU A 60 -5.80 -1.26 17.94
N THR A 61 -5.16 -2.41 17.76
CA THR A 61 -3.76 -2.52 17.30
C THR A 61 -3.62 -2.01 15.89
N VAL A 62 -4.45 -2.48 14.96
CA VAL A 62 -4.48 -2.03 13.57
C VAL A 62 -4.77 -0.53 13.49
N THR A 63 -5.73 -0.05 14.29
CA THR A 63 -6.08 1.37 14.35
C THR A 63 -4.88 2.22 14.76
N LYS A 64 -4.17 1.87 15.82
CA LYS A 64 -2.97 2.58 16.29
C LYS A 64 -1.83 2.54 15.27
N GLN A 65 -1.62 1.40 14.62
CA GLN A 65 -0.62 1.26 13.55
C GLN A 65 -0.90 2.21 12.39
N PHE A 66 -2.15 2.29 11.93
CA PHE A 66 -2.52 3.18 10.83
C PHE A 66 -2.51 4.66 11.25
N GLN A 67 -2.83 4.99 12.49
CA GLN A 67 -2.65 6.34 13.03
C GLN A 67 -1.17 6.77 12.98
N ALA A 68 -0.25 5.91 13.45
CA ALA A 68 1.18 6.17 13.38
C ALA A 68 1.68 6.27 11.93
N LEU A 69 1.18 5.40 11.04
CA LEU A 69 1.50 5.45 9.62
C LEU A 69 1.00 6.76 8.97
N LYS A 70 -0.21 7.20 9.28
CA LYS A 70 -0.74 8.50 8.82
C LYS A 70 0.10 9.66 9.33
N ALA A 71 0.42 9.67 10.62
CA ALA A 71 1.24 10.72 11.24
C ALA A 71 2.66 10.80 10.66
N SER A 72 3.18 9.70 10.11
CA SER A 72 4.49 9.67 9.45
C SER A 72 4.52 10.40 8.08
N GLY A 73 3.39 10.87 7.58
CA GLY A 73 3.31 11.66 6.35
C GLY A 73 3.34 10.81 5.07
N VAL A 74 2.52 9.76 4.98
CA VAL A 74 2.27 9.03 3.72
C VAL A 74 1.65 9.98 2.70
N LYS A 75 2.24 10.07 1.52
CA LYS A 75 1.80 10.96 0.44
C LYS A 75 0.67 10.38 -0.40
N LEU A 76 0.71 9.06 -0.62
CA LEU A 76 -0.34 8.35 -1.35
C LEU A 76 -0.48 6.92 -0.81
N TYR A 77 -1.70 6.52 -0.53
CA TYR A 77 -2.06 5.13 -0.32
C TYR A 77 -3.00 4.67 -1.44
N TYR A 78 -2.53 3.84 -2.34
CA TYR A 78 -3.30 3.32 -3.46
C TYR A 78 -3.83 1.93 -3.14
N VAL A 79 -5.12 1.69 -3.38
CA VAL A 79 -5.74 0.36 -3.27
C VAL A 79 -6.42 0.04 -4.60
N GLY A 80 -6.12 -1.12 -5.18
CA GLY A 80 -6.77 -1.63 -6.39
C GLY A 80 -7.34 -3.01 -6.15
N CYS A 81 -8.62 -3.24 -6.52
CA CYS A 81 -9.25 -4.56 -6.39
C CYS A 81 -10.31 -4.78 -7.47
N GLY A 82 -10.44 -6.02 -7.96
CA GLY A 82 -11.51 -6.40 -8.86
C GLY A 82 -12.84 -6.57 -8.11
N ALA A 83 -13.93 -6.10 -8.68
CA ALA A 83 -15.28 -6.23 -8.11
C ALA A 83 -15.74 -7.70 -7.98
N GLU A 84 -15.11 -8.59 -8.73
CA GLU A 84 -15.36 -10.05 -8.70
C GLU A 84 -14.24 -10.83 -7.97
N ASP A 85 -13.31 -10.12 -7.34
CA ASP A 85 -12.20 -10.72 -6.56
C ASP A 85 -12.72 -11.22 -5.21
N LYS A 86 -13.24 -12.45 -5.20
CA LYS A 86 -13.82 -13.08 -4.01
C LYS A 86 -12.81 -13.28 -2.87
N LEU A 87 -11.51 -13.23 -3.16
CA LEU A 87 -10.46 -13.42 -2.15
C LEU A 87 -10.13 -12.12 -1.44
N ALA A 88 -10.20 -10.98 -2.13
CA ALA A 88 -9.63 -9.72 -1.66
C ALA A 88 -10.63 -8.59 -1.49
N LEU A 89 -11.78 -8.62 -2.16
CA LEU A 89 -12.69 -7.47 -2.26
C LEU A 89 -13.14 -6.93 -0.89
N GLU A 90 -13.59 -7.80 0.01
CA GLU A 90 -14.05 -7.37 1.33
C GLU A 90 -12.90 -6.77 2.16
N GLY A 91 -11.73 -7.40 2.13
CA GLY A 91 -10.54 -6.89 2.81
C GLY A 91 -10.07 -5.55 2.26
N SER A 92 -10.12 -5.39 0.93
CA SER A 92 -9.79 -4.14 0.25
C SER A 92 -10.74 -3.01 0.64
N ARG A 93 -12.04 -3.25 0.61
CA ARG A 93 -13.06 -2.27 1.02
C ARG A 93 -12.91 -1.88 2.50
N ARG A 94 -12.60 -2.84 3.38
CA ARG A 94 -12.33 -2.59 4.80
C ARG A 94 -11.07 -1.74 4.99
N LEU A 95 -10.02 -2.00 4.22
CA LEU A 95 -8.82 -1.17 4.21
C LEU A 95 -9.14 0.27 3.75
N VAL A 96 -9.88 0.42 2.68
CA VAL A 96 -10.31 1.73 2.16
C VAL A 96 -11.11 2.52 3.21
N GLU A 97 -12.03 1.88 3.90
CA GLU A 97 -12.81 2.55 4.96
C GLU A 97 -11.92 3.00 6.13
N LEU A 98 -10.92 2.19 6.52
CA LEU A 98 -9.93 2.59 7.51
C LEU A 98 -9.10 3.78 7.04
N LEU A 99 -8.62 3.78 5.80
CA LEU A 99 -7.86 4.89 5.22
C LEU A 99 -8.68 6.19 5.20
N LYS A 100 -9.94 6.10 4.82
CA LYS A 100 -10.89 7.21 4.82
C LYS A 100 -11.11 7.77 6.22
N THR A 101 -11.42 6.90 7.18
CA THR A 101 -11.66 7.27 8.58
C THR A 101 -10.43 7.93 9.22
N GLN A 102 -9.23 7.45 8.89
CA GLN A 102 -7.96 8.00 9.37
C GLN A 102 -7.48 9.24 8.57
N GLY A 103 -8.22 9.64 7.54
CA GLY A 103 -7.90 10.85 6.75
C GLY A 103 -6.66 10.73 5.87
N PHE A 104 -6.34 9.55 5.36
CA PHE A 104 -5.25 9.37 4.39
C PHE A 104 -5.54 10.09 3.07
N ASN A 105 -4.50 10.53 2.38
CA ASN A 105 -4.57 10.78 0.94
C ASN A 105 -4.54 9.42 0.25
N TYR A 106 -5.70 8.93 -0.17
CA TYR A 106 -5.80 7.62 -0.80
C TYR A 106 -6.52 7.67 -2.14
N LYS A 107 -6.23 6.68 -2.98
CA LYS A 107 -7.00 6.39 -4.20
C LYS A 107 -7.47 4.94 -4.14
N TYR A 108 -8.74 4.72 -4.42
CA TYR A 108 -9.32 3.40 -4.61
C TYR A 108 -9.75 3.20 -6.05
N ASN A 109 -9.31 2.12 -6.67
CA ASN A 109 -9.68 1.71 -8.01
C ASN A 109 -10.32 0.31 -7.97
N GLU A 110 -11.64 0.26 -7.93
CA GLU A 110 -12.41 -0.98 -8.05
C GLU A 110 -12.78 -1.17 -9.52
N THR A 111 -12.21 -2.20 -10.15
CA THR A 111 -12.42 -2.50 -11.56
C THR A 111 -13.30 -3.71 -11.76
N PRO A 112 -13.94 -3.91 -12.93
CA PRO A 112 -14.50 -5.21 -13.28
C PRO A 112 -13.46 -6.33 -13.23
N GLY A 113 -13.93 -7.57 -13.08
CA GLY A 113 -13.08 -8.77 -13.05
C GLY A 113 -12.55 -9.14 -11.67
N GLY A 114 -11.72 -10.15 -11.62
CA GLY A 114 -11.30 -10.83 -10.39
C GLY A 114 -9.80 -10.73 -10.09
N HIS A 115 -9.28 -11.78 -9.45
CA HIS A 115 -7.90 -11.91 -8.99
C HIS A 115 -6.95 -12.27 -10.14
N THR A 116 -6.65 -11.31 -11.02
CA THR A 116 -5.96 -11.58 -12.30
C THR A 116 -4.86 -10.59 -12.62
N TRP A 117 -3.89 -11.04 -13.39
CA TRP A 117 -2.81 -10.19 -13.95
C TRP A 117 -3.32 -9.03 -14.79
N PHE A 118 -4.46 -9.18 -15.45
CA PHE A 118 -5.09 -8.12 -16.21
C PHE A 118 -5.37 -6.90 -15.31
N ASN A 119 -6.02 -7.12 -14.17
CA ASN A 119 -6.34 -6.08 -13.21
C ASN A 119 -5.08 -5.47 -12.57
N TRP A 120 -4.11 -6.30 -12.20
CA TRP A 120 -2.88 -5.81 -11.54
C TRP A 120 -2.04 -4.91 -12.43
N ARG A 121 -2.03 -5.15 -13.74
CA ARG A 121 -1.38 -4.25 -14.71
C ARG A 121 -2.09 -2.89 -14.77
N ILE A 122 -3.42 -2.87 -14.72
CA ILE A 122 -4.21 -1.64 -14.67
C ILE A 122 -3.84 -0.84 -13.41
N TYR A 123 -3.79 -1.48 -12.24
CA TYR A 123 -3.48 -0.79 -10.99
C TYR A 123 -2.06 -0.22 -10.98
N LEU A 124 -1.09 -0.97 -11.46
CA LEU A 124 0.27 -0.48 -11.56
C LEU A 124 0.38 0.69 -12.55
N SER A 125 -0.24 0.58 -13.71
CA SER A 125 -0.27 1.65 -14.73
C SER A 125 -0.98 2.92 -14.23
N ASP A 126 -2.01 2.78 -13.40
CA ASP A 126 -2.74 3.90 -12.81
C ASP A 126 -1.97 4.55 -11.65
N MET A 127 -1.29 3.76 -10.83
CA MET A 127 -0.53 4.24 -9.68
C MET A 127 0.81 4.90 -10.08
N ALA A 128 1.54 4.31 -11.02
CA ALA A 128 2.90 4.72 -11.34
C ALA A 128 3.06 6.22 -11.69
N PRO A 129 2.17 6.86 -12.48
CA PRO A 129 2.25 8.28 -12.76
C PRO A 129 2.03 9.20 -11.56
N MET A 130 1.53 8.68 -10.44
CA MET A 130 1.28 9.44 -9.21
C MET A 130 2.45 9.40 -8.22
N LEU A 131 3.48 8.60 -8.50
CA LEU A 131 4.63 8.47 -7.62
C LEU A 131 5.56 9.68 -7.71
N PHE A 132 6.15 10.06 -6.58
CA PHE A 132 7.22 11.06 -6.47
C PHE A 132 6.85 12.46 -6.97
N ARG A 133 5.60 12.84 -6.73
CA ARG A 133 5.06 14.17 -7.10
C ARG A 133 4.72 15.03 -5.89
#